data_cef1f8074c31066d1fe631c837b65dc1
#
_entry.id   cef1f8074c31066d1fe631c837b65dc1
#
_cell.length_a   1.000
_cell.length_b   1.000
_cell.length_c   1.000
_cell.angle_alpha   90.00
_cell.angle_beta   90.00
_cell.angle_gamma   90.00
#
_symmetry.space_group_name_H-M   'P 1'
#
loop_
_entity.id
_entity.type
_entity.pdbx_description
1 polymer ?
#
loop_
_entity_poly.entity_id
_entity_poly.type
_entity_poly.pdbx_seq_one_letter_code
_entity_poly.pdbx_strand_id
1 'polypeptide(L)'
;MAITTSTTTAPRTITNGGGEELTFLGVHEDERGPYLHVRNIVQPGDGPPMHVHHRQDEGLTVEQGTIGYEREGEEPRTAGPGETVVFRAGEVHRFWNAGEDELICDGWVGPPDNLEYFLTKMFAAIEATGGKRPRMYDAAFLLTRYRAEFGMTEIPRPVQRVLFPVVLAAGRLLGWHKRFAGAPAPLAR
;
A
#
# COMPACT_ATOMS: atom_id res chain seq x y z
N MET A 1 28.10 3.53 16.07
CA MET A 1 27.70 4.59 15.11
C MET A 1 27.48 3.90 13.77
N ALA A 2 26.25 3.49 13.49
CA ALA A 2 25.91 2.78 12.26
C ALA A 2 25.85 3.81 11.12
N ILE A 3 26.58 3.55 10.03
CA ILE A 3 26.55 4.39 8.82
C ILE A 3 25.30 3.98 8.06
N THR A 4 24.25 4.80 8.14
CA THR A 4 23.03 4.64 7.35
C THR A 4 23.36 4.93 5.89
N THR A 5 23.46 3.90 5.07
CA THR A 5 23.63 4.07 3.62
C THR A 5 22.25 4.34 3.01
N SER A 6 21.92 5.61 2.83
CA SER A 6 20.68 6.03 2.15
C SER A 6 20.93 6.07 0.66
N THR A 7 20.17 5.29 -0.11
CA THR A 7 20.05 5.49 -1.56
C THR A 7 18.96 6.53 -1.79
N THR A 8 19.33 7.82 -1.64
CA THR A 8 18.38 8.93 -1.73
C THR A 8 18.04 9.21 -3.20
N THR A 9 16.96 8.61 -3.69
CA THR A 9 16.19 9.20 -4.78
C THR A 9 15.45 10.42 -4.24
N ALA A 10 15.26 11.47 -5.05
CA ALA A 10 14.48 12.63 -4.62
C ALA A 10 13.07 12.19 -4.17
N PRO A 11 12.49 12.80 -3.12
CA PRO A 11 11.15 12.48 -2.67
C PRO A 11 10.14 12.52 -3.82
N ARG A 12 9.23 11.55 -3.86
CA ARG A 12 8.23 11.43 -4.90
C ARG A 12 6.85 11.19 -4.30
N THR A 13 5.92 12.09 -4.59
CA THR A 13 4.55 12.03 -4.11
C THR A 13 3.63 11.41 -5.15
N ILE A 14 2.70 10.60 -4.69
CA ILE A 14 1.58 10.04 -5.46
C ILE A 14 0.27 10.31 -4.71
N THR A 15 -0.83 10.44 -5.47
CA THR A 15 -2.19 10.55 -4.91
C THR A 15 -3.09 9.51 -5.54
N ASN A 16 -4.09 9.04 -4.79
CA ASN A 16 -5.14 8.19 -5.32
C ASN A 16 -6.36 8.97 -5.83
N GLY A 17 -6.37 10.32 -5.67
CA GLY A 17 -7.49 11.18 -6.04
C GLY A 17 -8.75 10.98 -5.20
N GLY A 18 -8.69 10.16 -4.15
CA GLY A 18 -9.80 9.82 -3.27
C GLY A 18 -9.58 10.23 -1.81
N GLY A 19 -8.46 10.89 -1.49
CA GLY A 19 -8.20 11.38 -0.13
C GLY A 19 -6.89 10.89 0.48
N GLU A 20 -6.09 10.11 -0.25
CA GLU A 20 -4.76 9.71 0.19
C GLU A 20 -3.66 10.31 -0.68
N GLU A 21 -2.63 10.84 -0.03
CA GLU A 21 -1.38 11.26 -0.62
C GLU A 21 -0.23 10.53 0.08
N LEU A 22 0.66 9.92 -0.70
CA LEU A 22 1.81 9.19 -0.20
C LEU A 22 3.09 9.73 -0.83
N THR A 23 4.03 10.15 0.01
CA THR A 23 5.37 10.58 -0.41
C THR A 23 6.38 9.50 -0.06
N PHE A 24 7.08 8.97 -1.07
CA PHE A 24 8.23 8.11 -0.89
C PHE A 24 9.45 8.96 -0.55
N LEU A 25 10.06 8.68 0.59
CA LEU A 25 11.23 9.40 1.12
C LEU A 25 12.55 8.65 0.88
N GLY A 26 12.46 7.48 0.25
CA GLY A 26 13.60 6.65 -0.11
C GLY A 26 13.72 5.37 0.69
N VAL A 27 14.71 4.56 0.31
CA VAL A 27 15.04 3.34 1.04
C VAL A 27 16.15 3.63 2.05
N HIS A 28 15.92 3.27 3.29
CA HIS A 28 16.83 3.39 4.41
C HIS A 28 17.11 2.01 5.00
N GLU A 29 18.07 1.92 5.90
CA GLU A 29 18.45 0.70 6.61
C GLU A 29 18.65 0.98 8.09
N ASP A 30 18.11 0.14 8.95
CA ASP A 30 18.33 0.14 10.38
C ASP A 30 18.58 -1.30 10.90
N GLU A 31 18.50 -1.52 12.21
CA GLU A 31 18.74 -2.82 12.83
C GLU A 31 17.74 -3.92 12.35
N ARG A 32 16.59 -3.52 11.80
CA ARG A 32 15.57 -4.44 11.22
C ARG A 32 15.88 -4.81 9.77
N GLY A 33 16.85 -4.14 9.15
CA GLY A 33 17.21 -4.24 7.75
C GLY A 33 16.64 -3.09 6.91
N PRO A 34 16.62 -3.24 5.56
CA PRO A 34 16.15 -2.20 4.66
C PRO A 34 14.65 -1.99 4.75
N TYR A 35 14.22 -0.72 4.71
CA TYR A 35 12.82 -0.32 4.69
C TYR A 35 12.57 0.86 3.75
N LEU A 36 11.38 0.94 3.21
CA LEU A 36 10.89 2.10 2.47
C LEU A 36 10.32 3.11 3.48
N HIS A 37 10.91 4.29 3.51
CA HIS A 37 10.42 5.41 4.32
C HIS A 37 9.37 6.19 3.54
N VAL A 38 8.26 6.47 4.17
CA VAL A 38 7.12 7.13 3.54
C VAL A 38 6.52 8.18 4.47
N ARG A 39 5.86 9.17 3.89
CA ARG A 39 4.96 10.07 4.60
C ARG A 39 3.58 9.95 3.99
N ASN A 40 2.58 9.73 4.82
CA ASN A 40 1.20 9.57 4.39
C ASN A 40 0.34 10.73 4.90
N ILE A 41 -0.51 11.29 4.02
CA ILE A 41 -1.52 12.30 4.36
C ILE A 41 -2.87 11.71 3.94
N VAL A 42 -3.81 11.65 4.88
CA VAL A 42 -5.11 11.01 4.69
C VAL A 42 -6.23 11.96 5.11
N GLN A 43 -7.20 12.18 4.22
CA GLN A 43 -8.37 13.01 4.50
C GLN A 43 -9.33 12.30 5.47
N PRO A 44 -10.16 13.04 6.23
CA PRO A 44 -11.11 12.47 7.17
C PRO A 44 -11.98 11.35 6.58
N GLY A 45 -12.00 10.20 7.23
CA GLY A 45 -12.76 9.02 6.83
C GLY A 45 -12.13 8.16 5.73
N ASP A 46 -11.06 8.62 5.06
CA ASP A 46 -10.35 7.87 4.04
C ASP A 46 -9.26 6.96 4.64
N GLY A 47 -8.74 6.06 3.81
CA GLY A 47 -7.68 5.12 4.13
C GLY A 47 -7.74 3.85 3.28
N PRO A 48 -6.71 3.01 3.31
CA PRO A 48 -6.70 1.77 2.54
C PRO A 48 -7.75 0.78 3.07
N PRO A 49 -8.36 -0.03 2.18
CA PRO A 49 -9.23 -1.12 2.60
C PRO A 49 -8.44 -2.22 3.31
N MET A 50 -9.14 -3.19 3.91
CA MET A 50 -8.54 -4.32 4.60
C MET A 50 -7.60 -5.11 3.68
N HIS A 51 -6.32 -5.19 4.04
CA HIS A 51 -5.25 -5.77 3.23
C HIS A 51 -4.22 -6.51 4.07
N VAL A 52 -3.27 -7.14 3.42
CA VAL A 52 -2.17 -7.86 4.07
C VAL A 52 -0.86 -7.63 3.30
N HIS A 53 0.18 -7.35 4.06
CA HIS A 53 1.57 -7.44 3.63
C HIS A 53 2.11 -8.80 4.07
N HIS A 54 2.32 -9.73 3.13
CA HIS A 54 2.73 -11.09 3.48
C HIS A 54 4.18 -11.19 3.98
N ARG A 55 5.00 -10.20 3.70
CA ARG A 55 6.44 -10.19 3.94
C ARG A 55 6.95 -8.98 4.69
N GLN A 56 6.21 -7.88 4.65
CA GLN A 56 6.62 -6.59 5.19
C GLN A 56 5.95 -6.35 6.55
N ASP A 57 6.75 -5.88 7.50
CA ASP A 57 6.24 -5.13 8.64
C ASP A 57 5.97 -3.69 8.19
N GLU A 58 4.94 -3.08 8.73
CA GLU A 58 4.56 -1.69 8.50
C GLU A 58 4.45 -0.95 9.81
N GLY A 59 4.99 0.25 9.90
CA GLY A 59 4.84 1.12 11.06
C GLY A 59 4.41 2.52 10.64
N LEU A 60 3.46 3.10 11.38
CA LEU A 60 2.91 4.42 11.17
C LEU A 60 2.98 5.20 12.49
N THR A 61 3.81 6.23 12.53
CA THR A 61 3.89 7.18 13.65
C THR A 61 3.04 8.40 13.32
N VAL A 62 2.05 8.67 14.15
CA VAL A 62 1.16 9.83 13.95
C VAL A 62 1.91 11.12 14.25
N GLU A 63 1.99 12.01 13.29
CA GLU A 63 2.50 13.38 13.46
C GLU A 63 1.36 14.36 13.76
N GLN A 64 0.19 14.19 13.10
CA GLN A 64 -0.98 15.02 13.25
C GLN A 64 -2.26 14.21 13.04
N GLY A 65 -3.34 14.59 13.72
CA GLY A 65 -4.65 13.95 13.58
C GLY A 65 -4.82 12.72 14.45
N THR A 66 -5.76 11.86 14.07
CA THR A 66 -6.08 10.61 14.76
C THR A 66 -6.16 9.47 13.78
N ILE A 67 -5.26 8.50 13.90
CA ILE A 67 -5.35 7.26 13.13
C ILE A 67 -6.34 6.31 13.80
N GLY A 68 -7.32 5.82 13.03
CA GLY A 68 -8.08 4.62 13.35
C GLY A 68 -7.40 3.42 12.72
N TYR A 69 -7.37 2.30 13.40
CA TYR A 69 -6.79 1.07 12.85
C TYR A 69 -7.51 -0.17 13.37
N GLU A 70 -7.46 -1.22 12.59
CA GLU A 70 -8.12 -2.49 12.87
C GLU A 70 -7.29 -3.65 12.31
N ARG A 71 -7.20 -4.74 13.09
CA ARG A 71 -6.71 -6.03 12.62
C ARG A 71 -7.89 -6.98 12.46
N GLU A 72 -7.81 -7.90 11.51
CA GLU A 72 -8.89 -8.87 11.29
C GLU A 72 -9.20 -9.65 12.57
N GLY A 73 -10.47 -9.57 13.01
CA GLY A 73 -10.94 -10.24 14.24
C GLY A 73 -10.70 -9.48 15.55
N GLU A 74 -10.15 -8.27 15.49
CA GLU A 74 -10.01 -7.39 16.64
C GLU A 74 -10.99 -6.20 16.56
N GLU A 75 -11.28 -5.60 17.71
CA GLU A 75 -12.03 -4.34 17.77
C GLU A 75 -11.18 -3.18 17.25
N PRO A 76 -11.77 -2.22 16.52
CA PRO A 76 -11.08 -1.02 16.09
C PRO A 76 -10.48 -0.22 17.24
N ARG A 77 -9.31 0.36 17.00
CA ARG A 77 -8.60 1.20 17.97
C ARG A 77 -8.18 2.51 17.31
N THR A 78 -7.77 3.47 18.13
CA THR A 78 -7.23 4.75 17.67
C THR A 78 -5.89 5.03 18.32
N ALA A 79 -5.09 5.88 17.66
CA ALA A 79 -3.86 6.45 18.20
C ALA A 79 -3.73 7.92 17.75
N GLY A 80 -3.04 8.72 18.57
CA GLY A 80 -2.84 10.15 18.35
C GLY A 80 -1.38 10.54 18.15
N PRO A 81 -1.09 11.85 18.08
CA PRO A 81 0.26 12.35 17.82
C PRO A 81 1.33 11.82 18.78
N GLY A 82 2.45 11.36 18.21
CA GLY A 82 3.56 10.73 18.93
C GLY A 82 3.41 9.23 19.15
N GLU A 83 2.24 8.67 18.91
CA GLU A 83 2.02 7.21 19.01
C GLU A 83 2.35 6.50 17.70
N THR A 84 2.84 5.27 17.79
CA THR A 84 3.18 4.43 16.64
C THR A 84 2.32 3.18 16.61
N VAL A 85 1.69 2.93 15.49
CA VAL A 85 0.98 1.68 15.20
C VAL A 85 1.88 0.82 14.33
N VAL A 86 2.03 -0.47 14.69
CA VAL A 86 2.84 -1.42 13.93
C VAL A 86 1.98 -2.63 13.54
N PHE A 87 2.02 -2.97 12.26
CA PHE A 87 1.43 -4.19 11.70
C PHE A 87 2.57 -5.13 11.30
N ARG A 88 2.46 -6.39 11.71
CA ARG A 88 3.47 -7.41 11.38
C ARG A 88 3.16 -8.08 10.05
N ALA A 89 4.21 -8.60 9.41
CA ALA A 89 4.07 -9.41 8.21
C ALA A 89 3.03 -10.52 8.41
N GLY A 90 2.08 -10.60 7.48
CA GLY A 90 0.98 -11.57 7.54
C GLY A 90 -0.25 -11.11 8.34
N GLU A 91 -0.19 -10.02 9.09
CA GLU A 91 -1.38 -9.45 9.74
C GLU A 91 -2.31 -8.83 8.70
N VAL A 92 -3.57 -9.23 8.71
CA VAL A 92 -4.62 -8.59 7.91
C VAL A 92 -5.10 -7.35 8.68
N HIS A 93 -4.97 -6.19 8.06
CA HIS A 93 -5.24 -4.92 8.74
C HIS A 93 -5.74 -3.83 7.77
N ARG A 94 -6.21 -2.77 8.37
CA ARG A 94 -6.46 -1.47 7.72
C ARG A 94 -6.20 -0.33 8.70
N PHE A 95 -6.03 0.86 8.16
CA PHE A 95 -6.09 2.10 8.92
C PHE A 95 -6.90 3.15 8.16
N TRP A 96 -7.30 4.21 8.86
CA TRP A 96 -8.03 5.34 8.29
C TRP A 96 -7.82 6.58 9.13
N ASN A 97 -8.17 7.72 8.57
CA ASN A 97 -8.28 8.94 9.35
C ASN A 97 -9.59 8.92 10.16
N ALA A 98 -9.48 8.76 11.47
CA ALA A 98 -10.61 8.74 12.40
C ALA A 98 -10.91 10.12 13.01
N GLY A 99 -10.15 11.16 12.64
CA GLY A 99 -10.32 12.55 13.06
C GLY A 99 -11.14 13.38 12.09
N GLU A 100 -11.25 14.69 12.41
CA GLU A 100 -11.93 15.68 11.57
C GLU A 100 -10.95 16.50 10.72
N ASP A 101 -9.65 16.51 11.10
CA ASP A 101 -8.56 17.15 10.37
C ASP A 101 -7.74 16.11 9.61
N GLU A 102 -6.79 16.58 8.76
CA GLU A 102 -5.88 15.69 8.06
C GLU A 102 -5.08 14.80 9.04
N LEU A 103 -5.03 13.50 8.75
CA LEU A 103 -4.10 12.59 9.39
C LEU A 103 -2.77 12.64 8.65
N ILE A 104 -1.69 12.91 9.39
CA ILE A 104 -0.33 12.88 8.86
C ILE A 104 0.47 11.84 9.64
N CYS A 105 1.04 10.88 8.92
CA CYS A 105 1.90 9.85 9.51
C CYS A 105 3.28 9.82 8.85
N ASP A 106 4.31 9.71 9.68
CA ASP A 106 5.62 9.23 9.28
C ASP A 106 5.61 7.70 9.31
N GLY A 107 5.93 7.06 8.20
CA GLY A 107 5.76 5.63 8.03
C GLY A 107 6.99 4.92 7.49
N TRP A 108 7.08 3.63 7.80
CA TRP A 108 8.09 2.74 7.23
C TRP A 108 7.47 1.38 6.89
N VAL A 109 7.94 0.76 5.80
CA VAL A 109 7.55 -0.59 5.40
C VAL A 109 8.80 -1.37 5.03
N GLY A 110 9.04 -2.49 5.69
CA GLY A 110 10.24 -3.29 5.51
C GLY A 110 10.00 -4.80 5.50
N PRO A 111 10.70 -5.50 4.60
CA PRO A 111 11.57 -5.02 3.51
C PRO A 111 10.80 -4.28 2.41
N PRO A 112 11.47 -3.38 1.61
CA PRO A 112 10.79 -2.58 0.59
C PRO A 112 10.17 -3.42 -0.54
N ASP A 113 10.86 -4.46 -0.96
CA ASP A 113 10.49 -5.36 -2.05
C ASP A 113 9.91 -4.59 -3.27
N ASN A 114 8.71 -4.94 -3.76
CA ASN A 114 8.05 -4.26 -4.87
C ASN A 114 7.01 -3.20 -4.44
N LEU A 115 7.00 -2.79 -3.17
CA LEU A 115 5.94 -1.94 -2.60
C LEU A 115 5.80 -0.60 -3.31
N GLU A 116 6.92 0.11 -3.56
CA GLU A 116 6.87 1.42 -4.22
C GLU A 116 6.23 1.33 -5.62
N TYR A 117 6.60 0.31 -6.40
CA TYR A 117 5.99 0.07 -7.70
C TYR A 117 4.51 -0.28 -7.57
N PHE A 118 4.17 -1.18 -6.65
CA PHE A 118 2.80 -1.63 -6.42
C PHE A 118 1.89 -0.45 -6.06
N LEU A 119 2.26 0.36 -5.07
CA LEU A 119 1.49 1.52 -4.64
C LEU A 119 1.37 2.57 -5.74
N THR A 120 2.47 2.89 -6.44
CA THR A 120 2.44 3.83 -7.57
C THR A 120 1.41 3.43 -8.62
N LYS A 121 1.36 2.16 -8.98
CA LYS A 121 0.41 1.68 -10.00
C LYS A 121 -1.01 1.55 -9.47
N MET A 122 -1.17 1.17 -8.22
CA MET A 122 -2.48 1.07 -7.58
C MET A 122 -3.12 2.45 -7.41
N PHE A 123 -2.40 3.43 -6.89
CA PHE A 123 -2.86 4.82 -6.75
C PHE A 123 -3.26 5.41 -8.11
N ALA A 124 -2.41 5.29 -9.12
CA ALA A 124 -2.75 5.74 -10.47
C ALA A 124 -3.98 5.03 -11.07
N ALA A 125 -4.21 3.75 -10.73
CA ALA A 125 -5.40 3.02 -11.18
C ALA A 125 -6.68 3.51 -10.47
N ILE A 126 -6.58 3.91 -9.20
CA ILE A 126 -7.68 4.48 -8.41
C ILE A 126 -7.99 5.91 -8.89
N GLU A 127 -6.97 6.75 -9.03
CA GLU A 127 -7.10 8.14 -9.50
C GLU A 127 -7.77 8.19 -10.87
N ALA A 128 -7.41 7.29 -11.78
CA ALA A 128 -7.99 7.20 -13.13
C ALA A 128 -9.50 6.88 -13.16
N THR A 129 -10.10 6.55 -12.04
CA THR A 129 -11.55 6.27 -11.86
C THR A 129 -12.23 7.29 -10.96
N GLY A 130 -11.56 8.37 -10.63
CA GLY A 130 -12.08 9.42 -9.75
C GLY A 130 -11.96 9.09 -8.26
N GLY A 131 -10.92 8.36 -7.86
CA GLY A 131 -10.55 8.16 -6.46
C GLY A 131 -11.36 7.11 -5.69
N LYS A 132 -12.17 6.29 -6.37
CA LYS A 132 -13.06 5.35 -5.68
C LYS A 132 -12.54 3.91 -5.65
N ARG A 133 -12.15 3.38 -6.79
CA ARG A 133 -11.70 1.98 -6.94
C ARG A 133 -10.74 1.88 -8.12
N PRO A 134 -9.73 0.98 -8.05
CA PRO A 134 -8.84 0.79 -9.19
C PRO A 134 -9.60 0.21 -10.39
N ARG A 135 -9.12 0.49 -11.59
CA ARG A 135 -9.60 -0.23 -12.78
C ARG A 135 -9.44 -1.73 -12.58
N MET A 136 -10.47 -2.51 -12.92
CA MET A 136 -10.50 -3.95 -12.70
C MET A 136 -9.27 -4.69 -13.27
N TYR A 137 -8.83 -4.34 -14.46
CA TYR A 137 -7.65 -4.95 -15.06
C TYR A 137 -6.38 -4.66 -14.26
N ASP A 138 -6.21 -3.40 -13.81
CA ASP A 138 -5.02 -2.97 -13.12
C ASP A 138 -4.93 -3.63 -11.74
N ALA A 139 -6.05 -3.68 -11.01
CA ALA A 139 -6.15 -4.43 -9.76
C ALA A 139 -5.86 -5.92 -9.95
N ALA A 140 -6.49 -6.56 -10.94
CA ALA A 140 -6.28 -7.97 -11.26
C ALA A 140 -4.81 -8.26 -11.60
N PHE A 141 -4.16 -7.37 -12.38
CA PHE A 141 -2.75 -7.52 -12.73
C PHE A 141 -1.85 -7.41 -11.49
N LEU A 142 -1.98 -6.35 -10.72
CA LEU A 142 -1.13 -6.08 -9.57
C LEU A 142 -1.27 -7.16 -8.48
N LEU A 143 -2.51 -7.48 -8.10
CA LEU A 143 -2.79 -8.47 -7.06
C LEU A 143 -2.45 -9.91 -7.48
N THR A 144 -2.51 -10.22 -8.78
CA THR A 144 -2.08 -11.54 -9.27
C THR A 144 -0.56 -11.63 -9.34
N ARG A 145 0.10 -10.58 -9.85
CA ARG A 145 1.55 -10.56 -10.04
C ARG A 145 2.29 -10.55 -8.71
N TYR A 146 1.86 -9.71 -7.77
CA TYR A 146 2.53 -9.51 -6.48
C TYR A 146 1.84 -10.22 -5.32
N ARG A 147 1.10 -11.30 -5.61
CA ARG A 147 0.36 -12.09 -4.61
C ARG A 147 1.22 -12.76 -3.53
N ALA A 148 2.53 -12.82 -3.71
CA ALA A 148 3.49 -13.30 -2.71
C ALA A 148 3.83 -12.21 -1.68
N GLU A 149 3.52 -10.96 -2.00
CA GLU A 149 3.85 -9.77 -1.22
C GLU A 149 2.59 -9.11 -0.64
N PHE A 150 1.52 -8.97 -1.46
CA PHE A 150 0.32 -8.21 -1.09
C PHE A 150 -0.97 -8.99 -1.35
N GLY A 151 -1.96 -8.76 -0.49
CA GLY A 151 -3.30 -9.32 -0.65
C GLY A 151 -4.39 -8.35 -0.19
N MET A 152 -5.58 -8.47 -0.82
CA MET A 152 -6.79 -7.75 -0.46
C MET A 152 -7.82 -8.77 0.01
N THR A 153 -8.25 -8.67 1.27
CA THR A 153 -9.18 -9.65 1.84
C THR A 153 -10.63 -9.38 1.45
N GLU A 154 -10.96 -8.14 1.16
CA GLU A 154 -12.31 -7.75 0.72
C GLU A 154 -12.69 -8.28 -0.68
N ILE A 155 -11.71 -8.72 -1.47
CA ILE A 155 -11.99 -9.31 -2.79
C ILE A 155 -12.30 -10.81 -2.62
N PRO A 156 -13.53 -11.27 -2.90
CA PRO A 156 -13.90 -12.66 -2.72
C PRO A 156 -12.99 -13.62 -3.50
N ARG A 157 -12.63 -14.74 -2.89
CA ARG A 157 -11.77 -15.76 -3.51
C ARG A 157 -12.23 -16.22 -4.91
N PRO A 158 -13.55 -16.41 -5.20
CA PRO A 158 -14.01 -16.74 -6.55
C PRO A 158 -13.66 -15.66 -7.58
N VAL A 159 -13.72 -14.36 -7.20
CA VAL A 159 -13.34 -13.25 -8.08
C VAL A 159 -11.86 -13.35 -8.42
N GLN A 160 -11.00 -13.56 -7.42
CA GLN A 160 -9.56 -13.69 -7.63
C GLN A 160 -9.19 -14.94 -8.47
N ARG A 161 -9.90 -16.07 -8.28
CA ARG A 161 -9.57 -17.36 -8.93
C ARG A 161 -10.17 -17.51 -10.32
N VAL A 162 -11.31 -16.90 -10.59
CA VAL A 162 -12.06 -17.08 -11.85
C VAL A 162 -12.07 -15.80 -12.66
N LEU A 163 -12.49 -14.69 -12.08
CA LEU A 163 -12.67 -13.44 -12.83
C LEU A 163 -11.32 -12.81 -13.20
N PHE A 164 -10.33 -12.77 -12.31
CA PHE A 164 -9.03 -12.17 -12.60
C PHE A 164 -8.33 -12.84 -13.80
N PRO A 165 -8.23 -14.18 -13.92
CA PRO A 165 -7.65 -14.80 -15.10
C PRO A 165 -8.36 -14.42 -16.40
N VAL A 166 -9.70 -14.35 -16.40
CA VAL A 166 -10.48 -13.95 -17.58
C VAL A 166 -10.19 -12.50 -17.96
N VAL A 167 -10.21 -11.58 -16.99
CA VAL A 167 -9.91 -10.16 -17.19
C VAL A 167 -8.48 -9.98 -17.70
N LEU A 168 -7.52 -10.72 -17.16
CA LEU A 168 -6.11 -10.66 -17.58
C LEU A 168 -5.93 -11.18 -19.01
N ALA A 169 -6.58 -12.28 -19.38
CA ALA A 169 -6.55 -12.81 -20.74
C ALA A 169 -7.14 -11.83 -21.75
N ALA A 170 -8.32 -11.29 -21.47
CA ALA A 170 -8.96 -10.26 -22.31
C ALA A 170 -8.09 -9.01 -22.44
N GLY A 171 -7.57 -8.50 -21.33
CA GLY A 171 -6.71 -7.32 -21.33
C GLY A 171 -5.37 -7.54 -22.06
N ARG A 172 -4.86 -8.77 -22.07
CA ARG A 172 -3.68 -9.12 -22.88
C ARG A 172 -3.97 -9.02 -24.38
N LEU A 173 -5.12 -9.51 -24.82
CA LEU A 173 -5.56 -9.42 -26.22
C LEU A 173 -5.79 -7.95 -26.63
N LEU A 174 -6.34 -7.13 -25.74
CA LEU A 174 -6.58 -5.70 -25.95
C LEU A 174 -5.33 -4.81 -25.76
N GLY A 175 -4.18 -5.41 -25.43
CA GLY A 175 -2.91 -4.64 -25.25
C GLY A 175 -2.81 -3.88 -23.92
N TRP A 176 -3.73 -4.07 -22.97
CA TRP A 176 -3.72 -3.34 -21.68
C TRP A 176 -2.51 -3.67 -20.80
N HIS A 177 -1.91 -4.86 -21.00
CA HIS A 177 -0.67 -5.26 -20.30
C HIS A 177 0.52 -4.33 -20.58
N LYS A 178 0.50 -3.58 -21.70
CA LYS A 178 1.61 -2.70 -22.11
C LYS A 178 1.88 -1.58 -21.10
N ARG A 179 0.87 -1.12 -20.34
CA ARG A 179 1.05 -0.11 -19.26
C ARG A 179 1.84 -0.63 -18.06
N PHE A 180 2.08 -1.94 -18.00
CA PHE A 180 2.90 -2.60 -16.99
C PHE A 180 4.22 -3.15 -17.56
N ALA A 181 4.66 -2.65 -18.72
CA ALA A 181 5.87 -3.16 -19.41
C ALA A 181 7.15 -3.06 -18.56
N GLY A 182 7.24 -2.13 -17.62
CA GLY A 182 8.36 -1.98 -16.69
C GLY A 182 8.13 -2.65 -15.31
N ALA A 183 7.14 -3.56 -15.18
CA ALA A 183 6.84 -4.19 -13.90
C ALA A 183 8.01 -5.03 -13.40
N PRO A 184 8.53 -4.79 -12.18
CA PRO A 184 9.56 -5.62 -11.56
C PRO A 184 9.16 -7.09 -11.50
N ALA A 185 10.15 -7.98 -11.42
CA ALA A 185 9.88 -9.40 -11.21
C ALA A 185 9.17 -9.61 -9.87
N PRO A 186 8.10 -10.44 -9.81
CA PRO A 186 7.50 -10.80 -8.54
C PRO A 186 8.46 -11.68 -7.74
N LEU A 187 8.37 -11.59 -6.43
CA LEU A 187 9.13 -12.46 -5.55
C LEU A 187 8.59 -13.91 -5.62
N ALA A 188 9.47 -14.85 -5.38
CA ALA A 188 9.07 -16.24 -5.20
C ALA A 188 8.26 -16.42 -3.90
N ARG A 189 7.30 -17.34 -3.91
CA ARG A 189 6.56 -17.75 -2.70
C ARG A 189 7.44 -18.54 -1.76
#